data_884ec2c7ff94bf616a5d3ebf8cc14f94
#
_entry.id   884ec2c7ff94bf616a5d3ebf8cc14f94
#
_cell.length_a   1.000
_cell.length_b   1.000
_cell.length_c   1.000
_cell.angle_alpha   90.00
_cell.angle_beta   90.00
_cell.angle_gamma   90.00
#
_symmetry.space_group_name_H-M   'P 1'
#
loop_
_entity.id
_entity.type
_entity.pdbx_description
1 polymer ?
#
loop_
_entity_poly.entity_id
_entity_poly.type
_entity_poly.pdbx_seq_one_letter_code
_entity_poly.pdbx_strand_id
1 'polypeptide(L)'
;RTDALFATIRPDNTLGHVISKAGLRQLRLGESEKQSHVTYFFSGRRHEPYEGEDRIIVPSPEPWNFASHPGTSTREVVRLAQAALAAGNYPFIFVNLAAGDIMGHIDNWDANVRCAEAVDAALAAIRDAALANGYFAAVTADHGVLERAFHSDGSPSLGHTTSPVPFGLIGTDAVPAATRASERPHGYQTLADVAPTILKLMSLPIPSEMTGTPLAVPGSSMNPKKCVMVLMDGWGIGPDDPNTNPIAAANVPAFRRLSLEGFYTELTASGPSVGLP
;
A
#
# COMPACT_ATOMS: atom_id res chain seq x y z
N ARG A 1 -29.37 -21.95 12.44
CA ARG A 1 -29.13 -20.49 12.32
C ARG A 1 -28.22 -20.11 13.48
N THR A 2 -27.02 -19.66 13.18
CA THR A 2 -26.14 -19.00 14.15
C THR A 2 -26.43 -17.52 14.06
N ASP A 3 -26.93 -16.92 15.10
CA ASP A 3 -27.12 -15.47 15.18
C ASP A 3 -25.73 -14.83 15.40
N ALA A 4 -25.37 -13.85 14.59
CA ALA A 4 -24.14 -13.11 14.77
C ALA A 4 -24.27 -12.21 16.02
N LEU A 5 -23.30 -12.30 16.95
CA LEU A 5 -23.26 -11.46 18.15
C LEU A 5 -23.09 -9.97 17.82
N PHE A 6 -22.54 -9.66 16.66
CA PHE A 6 -22.32 -8.29 16.17
C PHE A 6 -22.85 -8.14 14.75
N ALA A 7 -23.54 -7.05 14.48
CA ALA A 7 -23.95 -6.72 13.12
C ALA A 7 -22.73 -6.52 12.22
N THR A 8 -22.80 -7.02 10.99
CA THR A 8 -21.75 -6.73 9.99
C THR A 8 -21.82 -5.26 9.61
N ILE A 9 -20.86 -4.48 10.06
CA ILE A 9 -20.71 -3.09 9.64
C ILE A 9 -20.07 -3.08 8.25
N ARG A 10 -20.73 -2.43 7.30
CA ARG A 10 -20.16 -2.10 5.99
C ARG A 10 -19.86 -0.61 6.01
N PRO A 11 -18.57 -0.23 6.03
CA PRO A 11 -18.23 1.19 6.03
C PRO A 11 -18.64 1.82 4.69
N ASP A 12 -19.40 2.90 4.77
CA ASP A 12 -19.65 3.79 3.65
C ASP A 12 -18.49 4.78 3.50
N ASN A 13 -18.46 5.48 2.36
CA ASN A 13 -17.47 6.52 2.11
C ASN A 13 -16.00 6.07 2.20
N THR A 14 -15.72 4.81 1.78
CA THR A 14 -14.32 4.37 1.56
C THR A 14 -13.63 5.25 0.51
N LEU A 15 -12.30 5.22 0.44
CA LEU A 15 -11.54 5.99 -0.56
C LEU A 15 -12.12 5.83 -1.98
N GLY A 16 -12.36 4.58 -2.41
CA GLY A 16 -12.93 4.30 -3.73
C GLY A 16 -14.36 4.82 -3.90
N HIS A 17 -15.18 4.81 -2.85
CA HIS A 17 -16.54 5.36 -2.90
C HIS A 17 -16.52 6.89 -3.08
N VAL A 18 -15.64 7.60 -2.37
CA VAL A 18 -15.49 9.06 -2.53
C VAL A 18 -15.04 9.42 -3.94
N ILE A 19 -14.06 8.69 -4.49
CA ILE A 19 -13.57 8.87 -5.86
C ILE A 19 -14.71 8.66 -6.86
N SER A 20 -15.51 7.60 -6.72
CA SER A 20 -16.67 7.32 -7.56
C SER A 20 -17.74 8.42 -7.46
N LYS A 21 -18.07 8.86 -6.24
CA LYS A 21 -19.02 9.99 -6.03
C LYS A 21 -18.58 11.29 -6.69
N ALA A 22 -17.28 11.50 -6.83
CA ALA A 22 -16.72 12.63 -7.56
C ALA A 22 -16.79 12.46 -9.10
N GLY A 23 -17.35 11.37 -9.60
CA GLY A 23 -17.42 11.05 -11.04
C GLY A 23 -16.08 10.65 -11.64
N LEU A 24 -15.10 10.31 -10.82
CA LEU A 24 -13.75 9.96 -11.28
C LEU A 24 -13.62 8.44 -11.49
N ARG A 25 -12.96 8.07 -12.59
CA ARG A 25 -12.60 6.68 -12.85
C ARG A 25 -11.45 6.24 -11.95
N GLN A 26 -11.43 4.95 -11.62
CA GLN A 26 -10.40 4.33 -10.80
C GLN A 26 -10.07 2.92 -11.28
N LEU A 27 -8.83 2.49 -11.10
CA LEU A 27 -8.36 1.15 -11.39
C LEU A 27 -7.90 0.45 -10.11
N ARG A 28 -8.28 -0.82 -9.96
CA ARG A 28 -7.75 -1.77 -8.97
C ARG A 28 -6.90 -2.79 -9.70
N LEU A 29 -5.64 -2.93 -9.29
CA LEU A 29 -4.69 -3.83 -9.93
C LEU A 29 -3.93 -4.63 -8.87
N GLY A 30 -3.92 -5.94 -9.02
CA GLY A 30 -3.20 -6.85 -8.15
C GLY A 30 -3.22 -8.27 -8.67
N GLU A 31 -2.63 -9.18 -7.90
CA GLU A 31 -2.59 -10.61 -8.20
C GLU A 31 -3.80 -11.37 -7.63
N SER A 32 -4.08 -12.57 -8.14
CA SER A 32 -5.23 -13.38 -7.70
C SER A 32 -5.17 -13.75 -6.22
N GLU A 33 -3.99 -13.96 -5.63
CA GLU A 33 -3.82 -14.18 -4.18
C GLU A 33 -4.32 -13.00 -3.34
N LYS A 34 -4.27 -11.79 -3.89
CA LYS A 34 -4.72 -10.57 -3.22
C LYS A 34 -6.01 -9.99 -3.82
N GLN A 35 -6.74 -10.75 -4.64
CA GLN A 35 -7.98 -10.29 -5.26
C GLN A 35 -8.98 -9.73 -4.24
N SER A 36 -9.23 -10.44 -3.14
CA SER A 36 -10.18 -9.99 -2.11
C SER A 36 -9.68 -8.72 -1.42
N HIS A 37 -8.38 -8.55 -1.24
CA HIS A 37 -7.78 -7.38 -0.60
C HIS A 37 -7.94 -6.13 -1.46
N VAL A 38 -7.63 -6.22 -2.75
CA VAL A 38 -7.72 -5.06 -3.67
C VAL A 38 -9.14 -4.71 -4.09
N THR A 39 -10.10 -5.64 -3.92
CA THR A 39 -11.50 -5.45 -4.31
C THR A 39 -12.41 -5.35 -3.09
N TYR A 40 -12.77 -6.47 -2.50
CA TYR A 40 -13.78 -6.59 -1.46
C TYR A 40 -13.43 -5.81 -0.17
N PHE A 41 -12.24 -6.05 0.39
CA PHE A 41 -11.83 -5.40 1.64
C PHE A 41 -11.55 -3.92 1.44
N PHE A 42 -10.85 -3.54 0.37
CA PHE A 42 -10.58 -2.13 0.06
C PHE A 42 -11.86 -1.33 -0.23
N SER A 43 -12.93 -1.99 -0.66
CA SER A 43 -14.24 -1.39 -0.90
C SER A 43 -15.20 -1.52 0.30
N GLY A 44 -14.70 -1.75 1.51
CA GLY A 44 -15.52 -1.84 2.72
C GLY A 44 -16.47 -3.04 2.73
N ARG A 45 -15.99 -4.21 2.27
CA ARG A 45 -16.73 -5.47 2.15
C ARG A 45 -17.85 -5.43 1.09
N ARG A 46 -17.64 -4.64 0.03
CA ARG A 46 -18.52 -4.57 -1.13
C ARG A 46 -17.95 -5.43 -2.26
N HIS A 47 -18.77 -6.34 -2.80
CA HIS A 47 -18.36 -7.20 -3.94
C HIS A 47 -18.43 -6.45 -5.27
N GLU A 48 -19.51 -5.69 -5.49
CA GLU A 48 -19.73 -4.96 -6.73
C GLU A 48 -18.77 -3.78 -6.84
N PRO A 49 -18.18 -3.56 -8.03
CA PRO A 49 -17.38 -2.36 -8.27
C PRO A 49 -18.21 -1.10 -8.07
N TYR A 50 -17.54 -0.01 -7.71
CA TYR A 50 -18.15 1.31 -7.75
C TYR A 50 -18.31 1.78 -9.19
N GLU A 51 -19.18 2.74 -9.43
CA GLU A 51 -19.29 3.37 -10.74
C GLU A 51 -17.92 3.98 -11.13
N GLY A 52 -17.46 3.69 -12.35
CA GLY A 52 -16.13 4.10 -12.84
C GLY A 52 -14.95 3.30 -12.30
N GLU A 53 -15.20 2.21 -11.54
CA GLU A 53 -14.14 1.31 -11.04
C GLU A 53 -13.92 0.15 -12.00
N ASP A 54 -12.70 0.03 -12.53
CA ASP A 54 -12.22 -1.15 -13.25
C ASP A 54 -11.30 -1.99 -12.35
N ARG A 55 -11.33 -3.31 -12.56
CA ARG A 55 -10.53 -4.29 -11.81
C ARG A 55 -9.74 -5.15 -12.79
N ILE A 56 -8.43 -5.21 -12.58
CA ILE A 56 -7.53 -6.10 -13.32
C ILE A 56 -6.83 -7.01 -12.30
N ILE A 57 -7.11 -8.30 -12.39
CA ILE A 57 -6.54 -9.31 -11.51
C ILE A 57 -5.64 -10.22 -12.35
N VAL A 58 -4.35 -10.16 -12.07
CA VAL A 58 -3.32 -10.97 -12.73
C VAL A 58 -3.27 -12.33 -12.06
N PRO A 59 -3.29 -13.45 -12.78
CA PRO A 59 -3.09 -14.75 -12.17
C PRO A 59 -1.75 -14.83 -11.44
N SER A 60 -1.77 -15.24 -10.19
CA SER A 60 -0.55 -15.57 -9.43
C SER A 60 0.02 -16.90 -9.89
N PRO A 61 1.32 -17.16 -9.72
CA PRO A 61 1.87 -18.51 -9.84
C PRO A 61 1.18 -19.48 -8.88
N GLU A 62 1.24 -20.77 -9.18
CA GLU A 62 0.76 -21.80 -8.27
C GLU A 62 1.56 -21.78 -6.95
N PRO A 63 0.93 -22.02 -5.78
CA PRO A 63 1.58 -21.85 -4.47
C PRO A 63 2.90 -22.63 -4.30
N TRP A 64 3.00 -23.85 -4.88
CA TRP A 64 4.23 -24.64 -4.85
C TRP A 64 5.39 -24.05 -5.67
N ASN A 65 5.12 -23.03 -6.48
CA ASN A 65 6.11 -22.34 -7.31
C ASN A 65 6.62 -21.03 -6.69
N PHE A 66 6.04 -20.54 -5.59
CA PHE A 66 6.40 -19.23 -5.05
C PHE A 66 7.90 -19.10 -4.74
N ALA A 67 8.51 -20.07 -4.07
CA ALA A 67 9.93 -20.03 -3.75
C ALA A 67 10.85 -19.99 -4.98
N SER A 68 10.41 -20.54 -6.13
CA SER A 68 11.14 -20.47 -7.40
C SER A 68 10.81 -19.22 -8.22
N HIS A 69 9.69 -18.55 -7.90
CA HIS A 69 9.24 -17.31 -8.52
C HIS A 69 9.00 -16.22 -7.45
N PRO A 70 10.03 -15.77 -6.74
CA PRO A 70 9.89 -14.91 -5.57
C PRO A 70 9.30 -13.53 -5.87
N GLY A 71 9.33 -13.10 -7.12
CA GLY A 71 8.61 -11.89 -7.57
C GLY A 71 7.15 -12.15 -7.94
N THR A 72 6.65 -13.38 -7.79
CA THR A 72 5.28 -13.78 -8.17
C THR A 72 4.90 -13.28 -9.58
N SER A 73 3.77 -12.62 -9.77
CA SER A 73 3.38 -12.01 -11.05
C SER A 73 3.65 -10.49 -11.08
N THR A 74 4.48 -9.98 -10.19
CA THR A 74 4.80 -8.54 -10.06
C THR A 74 5.21 -7.90 -11.39
N ARG A 75 5.96 -8.60 -12.25
CA ARG A 75 6.35 -8.08 -13.58
C ARG A 75 5.13 -7.74 -14.45
N GLU A 76 4.12 -8.59 -14.47
CA GLU A 76 2.91 -8.35 -15.26
C GLU A 76 2.05 -7.25 -14.63
N VAL A 77 1.96 -7.20 -13.29
CA VAL A 77 1.31 -6.10 -12.57
C VAL A 77 1.96 -4.77 -12.93
N VAL A 78 3.29 -4.69 -12.94
CA VAL A 78 4.04 -3.48 -13.34
C VAL A 78 3.73 -3.09 -14.78
N ARG A 79 3.77 -4.03 -15.72
CA ARG A 79 3.48 -3.77 -17.14
C ARG A 79 2.08 -3.16 -17.32
N LEU A 80 1.08 -3.69 -16.63
CA LEU A 80 -0.30 -3.20 -16.69
C LEU A 80 -0.46 -1.85 -16.00
N ALA A 81 0.21 -1.63 -14.87
CA ALA A 81 0.24 -0.35 -14.19
C ALA A 81 0.84 0.74 -15.08
N GLN A 82 1.98 0.47 -15.73
CA GLN A 82 2.63 1.39 -16.67
C GLN A 82 1.72 1.73 -17.85
N ALA A 83 1.03 0.73 -18.42
CA ALA A 83 0.08 0.95 -19.50
C ALA A 83 -1.10 1.83 -19.07
N ALA A 84 -1.64 1.61 -17.87
CA ALA A 84 -2.74 2.40 -17.32
C ALA A 84 -2.32 3.85 -17.02
N LEU A 85 -1.11 4.04 -16.48
CA LEU A 85 -0.52 5.36 -16.23
C LEU A 85 -0.31 6.13 -17.53
N ALA A 86 0.25 5.50 -18.55
CA ALA A 86 0.48 6.09 -19.86
C ALA A 86 -0.82 6.46 -20.58
N ALA A 87 -1.86 5.62 -20.45
CA ALA A 87 -3.18 5.91 -21.02
C ALA A 87 -3.87 7.11 -20.33
N GLY A 88 -3.57 7.38 -19.07
CA GLY A 88 -4.06 8.55 -18.34
C GLY A 88 -5.57 8.57 -18.03
N ASN A 89 -6.26 7.45 -18.25
CA ASN A 89 -7.74 7.36 -18.17
C ASN A 89 -8.27 7.28 -16.72
N TYR A 90 -7.41 6.99 -15.76
CA TYR A 90 -7.77 6.79 -14.36
C TYR A 90 -7.11 7.86 -13.48
N PRO A 91 -7.86 8.83 -12.96
CA PRO A 91 -7.34 9.75 -11.94
C PRO A 91 -6.80 9.07 -10.69
N PHE A 92 -7.30 7.87 -10.36
CA PHE A 92 -6.78 7.07 -9.26
C PHE A 92 -6.49 5.64 -9.72
N ILE A 93 -5.28 5.17 -9.41
CA ILE A 93 -4.85 3.79 -9.64
C ILE A 93 -4.37 3.21 -8.33
N PHE A 94 -4.93 2.08 -7.90
CA PHE A 94 -4.44 1.30 -6.76
C PHE A 94 -3.74 0.05 -7.26
N VAL A 95 -2.48 -0.12 -6.87
CA VAL A 95 -1.64 -1.26 -7.23
C VAL A 95 -1.20 -1.96 -5.95
N ASN A 96 -1.49 -3.26 -5.82
CA ASN A 96 -0.95 -4.11 -4.78
C ASN A 96 0.19 -4.96 -5.35
N LEU A 97 1.36 -4.88 -4.72
CA LEU A 97 2.54 -5.71 -4.98
C LEU A 97 2.56 -6.85 -3.94
N ALA A 98 1.96 -7.96 -4.29
CA ALA A 98 1.64 -9.07 -3.38
C ALA A 98 2.85 -9.87 -2.88
N ALA A 99 3.97 -9.80 -3.61
CA ALA A 99 5.09 -10.73 -3.43
C ALA A 99 5.68 -10.71 -2.00
N GLY A 100 5.75 -9.54 -1.36
CA GLY A 100 6.35 -9.40 -0.03
C GLY A 100 5.61 -10.20 1.04
N ASP A 101 4.28 -10.13 1.06
CA ASP A 101 3.47 -10.92 1.98
C ASP A 101 3.55 -12.42 1.66
N ILE A 102 3.35 -12.79 0.39
CA ILE A 102 3.41 -14.20 -0.03
C ILE A 102 4.74 -14.84 0.36
N MET A 103 5.84 -14.16 0.09
CA MET A 103 7.19 -14.71 0.37
C MET A 103 7.55 -14.64 1.84
N GLY A 104 7.10 -13.64 2.58
CA GLY A 104 7.34 -13.53 4.03
C GLY A 104 6.76 -14.68 4.84
N HIS A 105 5.75 -15.38 4.31
CA HIS A 105 5.20 -16.61 4.90
C HIS A 105 5.98 -17.88 4.55
N ILE A 106 7.09 -17.78 3.81
CA ILE A 106 7.89 -18.93 3.35
C ILE A 106 9.28 -18.88 3.99
N ASP A 107 9.67 -19.97 4.65
CA ASP A 107 11.01 -20.13 5.20
C ASP A 107 12.04 -20.39 4.09
N ASN A 108 12.40 -19.33 3.37
CA ASN A 108 13.43 -19.37 2.33
C ASN A 108 14.12 -18.01 2.21
N TRP A 109 15.25 -17.87 2.91
CA TRP A 109 16.01 -16.64 2.98
C TRP A 109 16.35 -16.04 1.60
N ASP A 110 16.95 -16.85 0.72
CA ASP A 110 17.39 -16.36 -0.59
C ASP A 110 16.23 -15.92 -1.48
N ALA A 111 15.09 -16.60 -1.36
CA ALA A 111 13.89 -16.21 -2.09
C ALA A 111 13.29 -14.90 -1.53
N ASN A 112 13.32 -14.71 -0.21
CA ASN A 112 12.85 -13.49 0.45
C ASN A 112 13.70 -12.27 0.08
N VAL A 113 15.04 -12.43 0.01
CA VAL A 113 15.94 -11.36 -0.48
C VAL A 113 15.64 -11.00 -1.93
N ARG A 114 15.53 -12.00 -2.82
CA ARG A 114 15.16 -11.76 -4.23
C ARG A 114 13.76 -11.17 -4.40
N CYS A 115 12.83 -11.51 -3.51
CA CYS A 115 11.49 -10.92 -3.47
C CYS A 115 11.58 -9.42 -3.18
N ALA A 116 12.34 -9.02 -2.15
CA ALA A 116 12.54 -7.61 -1.81
C ALA A 116 13.12 -6.83 -3.00
N GLU A 117 14.10 -7.39 -3.71
CA GLU A 117 14.67 -6.76 -4.91
C GLU A 117 13.64 -6.63 -6.05
N ALA A 118 12.78 -7.63 -6.23
CA ALA A 118 11.73 -7.58 -7.25
C ALA A 118 10.65 -6.54 -6.94
N VAL A 119 10.25 -6.40 -5.68
CA VAL A 119 9.30 -5.38 -5.22
C VAL A 119 9.90 -3.98 -5.35
N ASP A 120 11.17 -3.80 -5.01
CA ASP A 120 11.90 -2.52 -5.17
C ASP A 120 11.99 -2.08 -6.63
N ALA A 121 12.33 -3.01 -7.52
CA ALA A 121 12.35 -2.74 -8.96
C ALA A 121 10.96 -2.38 -9.51
N ALA A 122 9.90 -3.02 -9.00
CA ALA A 122 8.53 -2.70 -9.33
C ALA A 122 8.13 -1.29 -8.85
N LEU A 123 8.48 -0.94 -7.62
CA LEU A 123 8.28 0.40 -7.06
C LEU A 123 8.96 1.45 -7.95
N ALA A 124 10.23 1.25 -8.31
CA ALA A 124 10.95 2.15 -9.21
C ALA A 124 10.22 2.35 -10.54
N ALA A 125 9.84 1.26 -11.20
CA ALA A 125 9.20 1.29 -12.51
C ALA A 125 7.83 1.98 -12.50
N ILE A 126 7.01 1.74 -11.46
CA ILE A 126 5.70 2.39 -11.30
C ILE A 126 5.88 3.87 -10.96
N ARG A 127 6.81 4.23 -10.05
CA ARG A 127 7.16 5.61 -9.72
C ARG A 127 7.54 6.40 -10.96
N ASP A 128 8.48 5.90 -11.74
CA ASP A 128 8.99 6.60 -12.92
C ASP A 128 7.90 6.80 -13.97
N ALA A 129 7.06 5.79 -14.19
CA ALA A 129 5.90 5.91 -15.08
C ALA A 129 4.87 6.91 -14.54
N ALA A 130 4.63 6.95 -13.24
CA ALA A 130 3.72 7.89 -12.61
C ALA A 130 4.18 9.35 -12.84
N LEU A 131 5.44 9.62 -12.54
CA LEU A 131 6.02 10.95 -12.72
C LEU A 131 6.00 11.41 -14.17
N ALA A 132 6.35 10.52 -15.10
CA ALA A 132 6.34 10.80 -16.55
C ALA A 132 4.92 11.14 -17.08
N ASN A 133 3.87 10.67 -16.40
CA ASN A 133 2.46 10.86 -16.84
C ASN A 133 1.65 11.81 -15.94
N GLY A 134 2.32 12.59 -15.09
CA GLY A 134 1.70 13.63 -14.27
C GLY A 134 0.90 13.11 -13.07
N TYR A 135 1.22 11.90 -12.58
CA TYR A 135 0.71 11.37 -11.33
C TYR A 135 1.68 11.67 -10.19
N PHE A 136 1.15 11.85 -8.99
CA PHE A 136 1.95 11.61 -7.81
C PHE A 136 1.80 10.15 -7.36
N ALA A 137 2.84 9.61 -6.74
CA ALA A 137 2.81 8.28 -6.14
C ALA A 137 2.65 8.40 -4.61
N ALA A 138 1.66 7.67 -4.06
CA ALA A 138 1.53 7.40 -2.64
C ALA A 138 1.95 5.95 -2.40
N VAL A 139 3.01 5.74 -1.63
CA VAL A 139 3.61 4.42 -1.39
C VAL A 139 3.44 4.06 0.06
N THR A 140 2.92 2.86 0.36
CA THR A 140 2.77 2.35 1.73
C THR A 140 2.80 0.82 1.75
N ALA A 141 2.64 0.24 2.93
CA ALA A 141 2.34 -1.17 3.13
C ALA A 141 1.16 -1.32 4.09
N ASP A 142 0.56 -2.48 4.16
CA ASP A 142 -0.57 -2.79 5.05
C ASP A 142 -0.09 -3.35 6.40
N HIS A 143 0.98 -4.11 6.42
CA HIS A 143 1.66 -4.68 7.59
C HIS A 143 3.09 -5.09 7.22
N GLY A 144 3.86 -5.53 8.21
CA GLY A 144 5.15 -6.17 8.01
C GLY A 144 5.05 -7.69 8.07
N VAL A 145 5.94 -8.35 7.38
CA VAL A 145 6.28 -9.78 7.46
C VAL A 145 7.67 -10.02 6.87
N LEU A 146 7.99 -9.41 5.72
CA LEU A 146 9.22 -9.66 4.97
C LEU A 146 10.48 -9.13 5.68
N GLU A 147 10.35 -8.10 6.51
CA GLU A 147 11.45 -7.44 7.22
C GLU A 147 11.98 -8.24 8.41
N ARG A 148 11.38 -9.40 8.70
CA ARG A 148 11.79 -10.24 9.82
C ARG A 148 11.73 -11.72 9.46
N ALA A 149 12.88 -12.33 9.18
CA ALA A 149 12.95 -13.75 8.86
C ALA A 149 12.98 -14.65 10.10
N PHE A 150 13.46 -14.15 11.25
CA PHE A 150 13.65 -14.95 12.46
C PHE A 150 13.13 -14.27 13.72
N HIS A 151 12.66 -15.08 14.67
CA HIS A 151 12.43 -14.69 16.05
C HIS A 151 13.76 -14.57 16.81
N SER A 152 13.72 -14.00 18.02
CA SER A 152 14.92 -13.84 18.88
C SER A 152 15.57 -15.16 19.31
N ASP A 153 14.84 -16.26 19.25
CA ASP A 153 15.33 -17.62 19.52
C ASP A 153 15.91 -18.32 18.29
N GLY A 154 15.94 -17.65 17.12
CA GLY A 154 16.42 -18.17 15.85
C GLY A 154 15.40 -19.01 15.07
N SER A 155 14.19 -19.20 15.58
CA SER A 155 13.12 -19.87 14.83
C SER A 155 12.59 -19.00 13.70
N PRO A 156 12.10 -19.57 12.57
CA PRO A 156 11.53 -18.80 11.47
C PRO A 156 10.32 -17.97 11.92
N SER A 157 10.29 -16.69 11.51
CA SER A 157 9.17 -15.77 11.73
C SER A 157 8.34 -15.73 10.46
N LEU A 158 7.24 -16.49 10.42
CA LEU A 158 6.38 -16.63 9.24
C LEU A 158 5.02 -15.95 9.40
N GLY A 159 4.86 -15.09 10.38
CA GLY A 159 3.62 -14.36 10.64
C GLY A 159 3.78 -12.86 10.46
N HIS A 160 2.66 -12.17 10.36
CA HIS A 160 2.67 -10.70 10.33
C HIS A 160 3.34 -10.14 11.59
N THR A 161 4.10 -9.07 11.42
CA THR A 161 4.80 -8.39 12.49
C THR A 161 4.02 -7.17 12.97
N THR A 162 4.46 -6.61 14.09
CA THR A 162 3.97 -5.32 14.59
C THR A 162 4.86 -4.17 14.16
N SER A 163 5.77 -4.39 13.23
CA SER A 163 6.65 -3.36 12.69
C SER A 163 5.86 -2.21 12.09
N PRO A 164 6.32 -0.97 12.19
CA PRO A 164 5.73 0.13 11.43
C PRO A 164 5.89 -0.12 9.93
N VAL A 165 5.08 0.58 9.14
CA VAL A 165 5.14 0.52 7.68
C VAL A 165 5.50 1.88 7.10
N PRO A 166 6.12 1.94 5.90
CA PRO A 166 6.47 3.20 5.28
C PRO A 166 5.22 3.93 4.77
N PHE A 167 5.27 5.26 4.72
CA PHE A 167 4.38 6.08 3.91
C PHE A 167 5.18 7.19 3.23
N GLY A 168 5.21 7.15 1.91
CA GLY A 168 5.92 8.12 1.07
C GLY A 168 5.02 8.75 0.02
N LEU A 169 5.26 10.04 -0.27
CA LEU A 169 4.62 10.79 -1.36
C LEU A 169 5.70 11.33 -2.28
N ILE A 170 5.63 11.00 -3.56
CA ILE A 170 6.60 11.39 -4.59
C ILE A 170 5.88 12.09 -5.74
N GLY A 171 6.52 13.08 -6.36
CA GLY A 171 5.94 13.82 -7.49
C GLY A 171 4.86 14.82 -7.10
N THR A 172 4.88 15.28 -5.86
CA THR A 172 3.98 16.31 -5.33
C THR A 172 4.78 17.37 -4.59
N ASP A 173 4.24 18.58 -4.51
CA ASP A 173 4.72 19.67 -3.67
C ASP A 173 4.09 19.63 -2.25
N ALA A 174 3.60 18.48 -1.85
CA ALA A 174 2.97 18.29 -0.55
C ALA A 174 3.96 18.61 0.59
N VAL A 175 3.44 19.32 1.58
CA VAL A 175 4.16 19.66 2.81
C VAL A 175 3.53 18.94 4.00
N PRO A 176 4.28 18.67 5.08
CA PRO A 176 3.72 18.08 6.29
C PRO A 176 2.49 18.86 6.77
N ALA A 177 1.43 18.15 7.15
CA ALA A 177 0.29 18.78 7.79
C ALA A 177 0.69 19.30 9.18
N ALA A 178 0.20 20.48 9.57
CA ALA A 178 0.50 21.09 10.87
C ALA A 178 -0.19 20.40 12.06
N THR A 179 -0.73 19.21 11.87
CA THR A 179 -1.48 18.45 12.89
C THR A 179 -0.52 17.92 13.95
N ARG A 180 -0.74 18.31 15.20
CA ARG A 180 0.05 17.83 16.35
C ARG A 180 -0.32 16.38 16.67
N ALA A 181 0.62 15.64 17.27
CA ALA A 181 0.37 14.27 17.73
C ALA A 181 -0.85 14.18 18.67
N SER A 182 -1.02 15.15 19.59
CA SER A 182 -2.15 15.24 20.52
C SER A 182 -3.52 15.46 19.86
N GLU A 183 -3.54 15.86 18.59
CA GLU A 183 -4.75 16.09 17.81
C GLU A 183 -5.15 14.86 17.00
N ARG A 184 -4.32 13.80 17.01
CA ARG A 184 -4.57 12.54 16.33
C ARG A 184 -5.32 11.57 17.25
N PRO A 185 -6.24 10.74 16.72
CA PRO A 185 -7.04 9.80 17.53
C PRO A 185 -6.22 8.90 18.46
N HIS A 186 -5.02 8.50 18.01
CA HIS A 186 -4.13 7.60 18.76
C HIS A 186 -2.86 8.29 19.27
N GLY A 187 -2.69 9.60 19.09
CA GLY A 187 -1.46 10.31 19.45
C GLY A 187 -0.28 10.05 18.50
N TYR A 188 -0.44 9.22 17.47
CA TYR A 188 0.57 8.87 16.47
C TYR A 188 -0.06 8.63 15.10
N GLN A 189 0.77 8.46 14.08
CA GLN A 189 0.36 8.25 12.70
C GLN A 189 0.01 6.77 12.44
N THR A 190 -1.06 6.54 11.67
CA THR A 190 -1.62 5.20 11.44
C THR A 190 -2.05 5.02 9.98
N LEU A 191 -2.37 3.78 9.59
CA LEU A 191 -2.93 3.49 8.28
C LEU A 191 -4.26 4.22 8.00
N ALA A 192 -5.01 4.61 9.04
CA ALA A 192 -6.25 5.39 8.88
C ALA A 192 -5.99 6.78 8.28
N ASP A 193 -4.76 7.30 8.37
CA ASP A 193 -4.36 8.61 7.85
C ASP A 193 -4.10 8.62 6.33
N VAL A 194 -3.94 7.45 5.71
CA VAL A 194 -3.56 7.32 4.29
C VAL A 194 -4.66 7.84 3.36
N ALA A 195 -5.89 7.35 3.52
CA ALA A 195 -7.02 7.73 2.67
C ALA A 195 -7.35 9.23 2.77
N PRO A 196 -7.46 9.84 3.97
CA PRO A 196 -7.64 11.30 4.10
C PRO A 196 -6.51 12.11 3.45
N THR A 197 -5.25 11.62 3.51
CA THR A 197 -4.12 12.29 2.87
C THR A 197 -4.26 12.28 1.34
N ILE A 198 -4.57 11.14 0.74
CA ILE A 198 -4.77 11.02 -0.71
C ILE A 198 -5.94 11.90 -1.16
N LEU A 199 -7.08 11.85 -0.48
CA LEU A 199 -8.24 12.69 -0.80
C LEU A 199 -7.90 14.18 -0.73
N LYS A 200 -7.17 14.60 0.30
CA LYS A 200 -6.71 16.00 0.45
C LYS A 200 -5.85 16.44 -0.73
N LEU A 201 -4.89 15.60 -1.15
CA LEU A 201 -3.99 15.89 -2.28
C LEU A 201 -4.69 15.85 -3.62
N MET A 202 -5.76 15.06 -3.76
CA MET A 202 -6.62 15.03 -4.95
C MET A 202 -7.69 16.13 -4.96
N SER A 203 -7.73 17.00 -3.93
CA SER A 203 -8.76 18.03 -3.74
C SER A 203 -10.19 17.48 -3.66
N LEU A 204 -10.32 16.31 -3.06
CA LEU A 204 -11.60 15.63 -2.80
C LEU A 204 -12.03 15.82 -1.34
N PRO A 205 -13.34 15.77 -1.04
CA PRO A 205 -13.84 15.88 0.32
C PRO A 205 -13.39 14.69 1.17
N ILE A 206 -13.07 14.96 2.44
CA ILE A 206 -12.80 13.92 3.43
C ILE A 206 -14.10 13.68 4.20
N PRO A 207 -14.70 12.49 4.13
CA PRO A 207 -15.93 12.16 4.85
C PRO A 207 -15.71 12.19 6.37
N SER A 208 -16.74 12.56 7.12
CA SER A 208 -16.70 12.61 8.59
C SER A 208 -16.51 11.23 9.24
N GLU A 209 -16.82 10.16 8.53
CA GLU A 209 -16.63 8.78 8.97
C GLU A 209 -15.15 8.35 8.95
N MET A 210 -14.30 9.05 8.19
CA MET A 210 -12.85 8.84 8.22
C MET A 210 -12.26 9.47 9.48
N THR A 211 -11.79 8.65 10.41
CA THR A 211 -11.21 9.09 11.69
C THR A 211 -9.76 9.52 11.58
N GLY A 212 -9.07 9.14 10.51
CA GLY A 212 -7.68 9.53 10.25
C GLY A 212 -7.53 11.00 9.89
N THR A 213 -6.33 11.51 10.07
CA THR A 213 -5.98 12.91 9.81
C THR A 213 -4.96 13.00 8.68
N PRO A 214 -5.11 13.89 7.70
CA PRO A 214 -4.11 14.04 6.65
C PRO A 214 -2.69 14.20 7.19
N LEU A 215 -1.74 13.44 6.64
CA LEU A 215 -0.32 13.50 7.00
C LEU A 215 0.38 14.65 6.29
N ALA A 216 -0.08 14.95 5.08
CA ALA A 216 0.43 16.01 4.25
C ALA A 216 -0.72 16.78 3.60
N VAL A 217 -0.46 18.05 3.28
CA VAL A 217 -1.38 18.94 2.58
C VAL A 217 -0.71 19.46 1.32
N PRO A 218 -1.49 19.87 0.30
CA PRO A 218 -0.93 20.45 -0.90
C PRO A 218 -0.09 21.70 -0.59
N GLY A 219 1.03 21.84 -1.29
CA GLY A 219 1.82 23.06 -1.30
C GLY A 219 1.16 24.18 -2.10
N SER A 220 1.94 25.20 -2.46
CA SER A 220 1.44 26.44 -3.09
C SER A 220 0.99 26.30 -4.55
N SER A 221 1.35 25.22 -5.24
CA SER A 221 1.03 25.00 -6.67
C SER A 221 -0.07 23.95 -6.86
N MET A 222 -1.27 24.20 -6.33
CA MET A 222 -2.38 23.25 -6.39
C MET A 222 -3.00 23.13 -7.78
N ASN A 223 -2.77 21.97 -8.44
CA ASN A 223 -3.71 21.39 -9.40
C ASN A 223 -4.18 20.03 -8.87
N PRO A 224 -5.47 19.65 -9.01
CA PRO A 224 -5.93 18.31 -8.69
C PRO A 224 -5.03 17.29 -9.38
N LYS A 225 -4.28 16.52 -8.61
CA LYS A 225 -3.29 15.60 -9.18
C LYS A 225 -3.89 14.21 -9.29
N LYS A 226 -3.53 13.49 -10.34
CA LYS A 226 -3.79 12.08 -10.47
C LYS A 226 -2.88 11.32 -9.50
N CYS A 227 -3.42 10.28 -8.86
CA CYS A 227 -2.70 9.49 -7.87
C CYS A 227 -2.53 8.03 -8.32
N VAL A 228 -1.32 7.49 -8.20
CA VAL A 228 -1.11 6.05 -8.09
C VAL A 228 -0.76 5.72 -6.64
N MET A 229 -1.57 4.87 -6.02
CA MET A 229 -1.28 4.30 -4.71
C MET A 229 -0.63 2.93 -4.91
N VAL A 230 0.58 2.77 -4.43
CA VAL A 230 1.34 1.51 -4.44
C VAL A 230 1.36 0.94 -3.04
N LEU A 231 0.77 -0.23 -2.86
CA LEU A 231 0.82 -1.01 -1.64
C LEU A 231 1.87 -2.11 -1.80
N MET A 232 2.94 -2.04 -1.04
CA MET A 232 3.97 -3.07 -0.93
C MET A 232 3.53 -4.06 0.17
N ASP A 233 2.71 -5.02 -0.19
CA ASP A 233 2.08 -5.97 0.74
C ASP A 233 3.14 -6.74 1.55
N GLY A 234 3.03 -6.69 2.88
CA GLY A 234 3.98 -7.34 3.78
C GLY A 234 5.32 -6.63 4.00
N TRP A 235 5.45 -5.34 3.61
CA TRP A 235 6.70 -4.59 3.71
C TRP A 235 6.77 -3.73 4.98
N GLY A 236 7.30 -4.29 6.05
CA GLY A 236 7.54 -3.56 7.30
C GLY A 236 8.88 -2.83 7.35
N ILE A 237 9.02 -1.94 8.34
CA ILE A 237 10.27 -1.29 8.71
C ILE A 237 10.89 -2.08 9.85
N GLY A 238 11.90 -2.88 9.54
CA GLY A 238 12.64 -3.71 10.49
C GLY A 238 14.03 -3.15 10.82
N PRO A 239 14.80 -3.88 11.67
CA PRO A 239 16.19 -3.57 11.94
C PRO A 239 17.03 -3.54 10.66
N ASP A 240 18.02 -2.66 10.58
CA ASP A 240 19.00 -2.62 9.50
C ASP A 240 20.10 -3.67 9.76
N ASP A 241 19.68 -4.95 9.85
CA ASP A 241 20.55 -6.10 10.06
C ASP A 241 20.39 -7.08 8.89
N PRO A 242 21.39 -7.19 8.02
CA PRO A 242 21.35 -8.04 6.83
C PRO A 242 21.41 -9.56 7.16
N ASN A 243 21.50 -9.96 8.43
CA ASN A 243 21.46 -11.37 8.82
C ASN A 243 20.07 -11.84 9.25
N THR A 244 19.17 -10.92 9.58
CA THR A 244 17.83 -11.22 10.09
C THR A 244 16.70 -10.57 9.32
N ASN A 245 17.02 -9.54 8.55
CA ASN A 245 16.07 -8.78 7.74
C ASN A 245 16.38 -8.92 6.25
N PRO A 246 15.58 -9.69 5.48
CA PRO A 246 15.76 -9.84 4.03
C PRO A 246 15.75 -8.52 3.25
N ILE A 247 14.97 -7.51 3.69
CA ILE A 247 14.96 -6.19 3.06
C ILE A 247 16.28 -5.46 3.27
N ALA A 248 16.88 -5.58 4.46
CA ALA A 248 18.19 -4.99 4.75
C ALA A 248 19.31 -5.68 3.96
N ALA A 249 19.20 -7.00 3.73
CA ALA A 249 20.15 -7.79 2.95
C ALA A 249 20.04 -7.51 1.44
N ALA A 250 18.86 -7.11 0.96
CA ALA A 250 18.56 -6.91 -0.45
C ALA A 250 19.09 -5.56 -0.99
N ASN A 251 19.32 -5.52 -2.31
CA ASN A 251 19.57 -4.28 -3.01
C ASN A 251 18.25 -3.56 -3.36
N VAL A 252 17.83 -2.63 -2.49
CA VAL A 252 16.52 -1.93 -2.56
C VAL A 252 16.70 -0.40 -2.70
N PRO A 253 17.30 0.09 -3.78
CA PRO A 253 17.63 1.52 -3.93
C PRO A 253 16.40 2.42 -4.07
N ALA A 254 15.28 1.95 -4.66
CA ALA A 254 14.08 2.76 -4.82
C ALA A 254 13.40 3.00 -3.46
N PHE A 255 13.30 1.96 -2.64
CA PHE A 255 12.79 2.07 -1.29
C PHE A 255 13.66 2.97 -0.40
N ARG A 256 14.98 2.81 -0.45
CA ARG A 256 15.92 3.66 0.32
C ARG A 256 15.84 5.14 -0.07
N ARG A 257 15.47 5.44 -1.32
CA ARG A 257 15.27 6.81 -1.81
C ARG A 257 13.93 7.41 -1.41
N LEU A 258 12.96 6.61 -1.00
CA LEU A 258 11.61 7.07 -0.69
C LEU A 258 11.61 8.21 0.35
N SER A 259 12.48 8.13 1.34
CA SER A 259 12.64 9.17 2.38
C SER A 259 13.36 10.43 1.89
N LEU A 260 13.97 10.41 0.69
CA LEU A 260 14.74 11.51 0.13
C LEU A 260 14.02 12.27 -1.00
N GLU A 261 13.02 11.63 -1.63
CA GLU A 261 12.38 12.13 -2.85
C GLU A 261 11.08 12.92 -2.62
N GLY A 262 10.64 13.06 -1.39
CA GLY A 262 9.40 13.78 -1.07
C GLY A 262 9.02 13.73 0.39
N PHE A 263 7.71 13.74 0.67
CA PHE A 263 7.22 13.55 2.04
C PHE A 263 7.38 12.07 2.42
N TYR A 264 7.93 11.82 3.59
CA TYR A 264 8.08 10.48 4.16
C TYR A 264 7.76 10.45 5.65
N THR A 265 7.12 9.39 6.09
CA THR A 265 6.91 9.05 7.49
C THR A 265 6.68 7.55 7.65
N GLU A 266 6.65 7.08 8.89
CA GLU A 266 6.29 5.70 9.24
C GLU A 266 4.92 5.69 9.90
N LEU A 267 4.14 4.62 9.65
CA LEU A 267 2.80 4.45 10.18
C LEU A 267 2.72 3.21 11.07
N THR A 268 1.97 3.33 12.15
CA THR A 268 1.57 2.15 12.92
C THR A 268 0.51 1.36 12.14
N ALA A 269 0.78 0.08 11.93
CA ALA A 269 -0.05 -0.83 11.13
C ALA A 269 -0.58 -2.02 11.93
N SER A 270 -0.61 -1.93 13.28
CA SER A 270 -1.00 -3.03 14.15
C SER A 270 -1.76 -2.55 15.38
N GLY A 271 -2.41 -3.47 16.09
CA GLY A 271 -3.12 -3.20 17.35
C GLY A 271 -4.35 -2.28 17.20
N PRO A 272 -4.69 -1.50 18.27
CA PRO A 272 -5.91 -0.69 18.31
C PRO A 272 -6.04 0.32 17.17
N SER A 273 -4.93 0.79 16.61
CA SER A 273 -4.90 1.76 15.51
C SER A 273 -5.46 1.23 14.19
N VAL A 274 -5.56 -0.08 14.05
CA VAL A 274 -6.16 -0.77 12.89
C VAL A 274 -7.39 -1.60 13.28
N GLY A 275 -7.92 -1.37 14.48
CA GLY A 275 -9.14 -2.03 14.98
C GLY A 275 -8.89 -3.44 15.52
N LEU A 276 -7.65 -3.79 15.82
CA LEU A 276 -7.28 -5.04 16.47
C LEU A 276 -7.00 -4.81 17.96
N PRO A 277 -7.27 -5.82 18.83
CA PRO A 277 -6.99 -5.70 20.26
C PRO A 277 -5.51 -5.57 20.59
#